data_1995453dda3a8b9a438adcde703d9b2f
#
_entry.id   1995453dda3a8b9a438adcde703d9b2f
#
_cell.length_a   1.000
_cell.length_b   1.000
_cell.length_c   1.000
_cell.angle_alpha   90.00
_cell.angle_beta   90.00
_cell.angle_gamma   90.00
#
_symmetry.space_group_name_H-M   'P 1'
#
loop_
_entity.id
_entity.type
_entity.pdbx_description
1 polymer ?
#
loop_
_entity_poly.entity_id
_entity_poly.type
_entity_poly.pdbx_seq_one_letter_code
_entity_poly.pdbx_strand_id
1 'polypeptide(L)'
;MKKKFIFTISILILLSVKTIAQVENIAPAIQQIFKEEKVVGLSVAVVKDNKIIYTNSFGSSNIETGAPLTNNNIFRIASISKSFSATSIMQLVEAGKLDINEDVSNLIGFKIRNPKYPETVITLKLLLSHLSSINDSEGYFSLDYINPAKNPNWQKCYNDYEPGKGYQYCNLNFNMVGTIIERTSGERFDQYVKHHILDPLGLYGGYCVDSLDKTKFAAIYDYNVDSAKFILSPNAYAPRSEEIANYTMGYSTPIFSPTGGMKISATDLAKYMTMHMNFGKYKGGRIMSKKSSKLMQTPLSEEEQYGFAIENTVKMVDGVHLTGHTGSAYGLFSAMFFDPKKKYGIVVISNGCHPEYKGGYNHVIKRTVNVLYDNLIANP
;
A
#
# COMPACT_ATOMS: atom_id res chain seq x y z
N MET A 1 -49.57 22.94 -3.83
CA MET A 1 -48.42 22.62 -2.95
C MET A 1 -48.37 21.15 -2.47
N LYS A 2 -49.48 20.45 -2.20
CA LYS A 2 -49.47 19.06 -1.67
C LYS A 2 -48.92 17.98 -2.64
N LYS A 3 -49.09 18.11 -3.97
CA LYS A 3 -48.59 17.12 -4.95
C LYS A 3 -47.04 17.08 -5.09
N LYS A 4 -46.32 18.19 -4.93
CA LYS A 4 -44.85 18.22 -4.99
C LYS A 4 -44.20 17.54 -3.78
N PHE A 5 -44.81 17.61 -2.60
CA PHE A 5 -44.31 17.02 -1.37
C PHE A 5 -44.37 15.47 -1.38
N ILE A 6 -45.47 14.91 -1.95
CA ILE A 6 -45.65 13.45 -2.07
C ILE A 6 -44.64 12.85 -3.05
N PHE A 7 -44.35 13.55 -4.17
CA PHE A 7 -43.37 13.08 -5.16
C PHE A 7 -41.91 13.05 -4.62
N THR A 8 -41.57 14.05 -3.80
CA THR A 8 -40.21 14.11 -3.16
C THR A 8 -40.04 13.03 -2.11
N ILE A 9 -41.04 12.69 -1.32
CA ILE A 9 -41.01 11.61 -0.33
C ILE A 9 -40.93 10.25 -1.02
N SER A 10 -41.68 10.02 -2.10
CA SER A 10 -41.63 8.75 -2.86
C SER A 10 -40.25 8.51 -3.51
N ILE A 11 -39.57 9.54 -4.01
CA ILE A 11 -38.19 9.42 -4.56
C ILE A 11 -37.20 9.11 -3.45
N LEU A 12 -37.31 9.73 -2.27
CA LEU A 12 -36.45 9.47 -1.13
C LEU A 12 -36.59 8.03 -0.60
N ILE A 13 -37.81 7.51 -0.56
CA ILE A 13 -38.08 6.12 -0.14
C ILE A 13 -37.54 5.13 -1.17
N LEU A 14 -37.72 5.37 -2.47
CA LEU A 14 -37.15 4.53 -3.53
C LEU A 14 -35.63 4.49 -3.54
N LEU A 15 -34.97 5.61 -3.28
CA LEU A 15 -33.49 5.69 -3.15
C LEU A 15 -32.99 4.93 -1.92
N SER A 16 -33.68 5.05 -0.77
CA SER A 16 -33.30 4.33 0.45
C SER A 16 -33.46 2.80 0.32
N VAL A 17 -34.52 2.33 -0.33
CA VAL A 17 -34.77 0.91 -0.58
C VAL A 17 -33.73 0.32 -1.53
N LYS A 18 -33.34 1.04 -2.60
CA LYS A 18 -32.27 0.59 -3.50
C LYS A 18 -30.93 0.45 -2.77
N THR A 19 -30.55 1.42 -1.94
CA THR A 19 -29.28 1.39 -1.19
C THR A 19 -29.24 0.22 -0.19
N ILE A 20 -30.34 -0.09 0.47
CA ILE A 20 -30.44 -1.23 1.39
C ILE A 20 -30.28 -2.55 0.62
N ALA A 21 -31.01 -2.74 -0.47
CA ALA A 21 -30.94 -3.95 -1.30
C ALA A 21 -29.54 -4.18 -1.90
N GLN A 22 -28.80 -3.13 -2.23
CA GLN A 22 -27.42 -3.21 -2.75
C GLN A 22 -26.43 -3.69 -1.69
N VAL A 23 -26.54 -3.18 -0.46
CA VAL A 23 -25.70 -3.60 0.66
C VAL A 23 -26.00 -5.06 1.04
N GLU A 24 -27.26 -5.48 0.99
CA GLU A 24 -27.70 -6.85 1.27
C GLU A 24 -27.10 -7.87 0.28
N ASN A 25 -26.85 -7.49 -0.96
CA ASN A 25 -26.25 -8.38 -1.98
C ASN A 25 -24.73 -8.58 -1.83
N ILE A 26 -24.02 -7.71 -1.12
CA ILE A 26 -22.54 -7.78 -1.01
C ILE A 26 -22.12 -9.01 -0.21
N ALA A 27 -22.72 -9.26 0.95
CA ALA A 27 -22.33 -10.38 1.80
C ALA A 27 -22.54 -11.73 1.10
N PRO A 28 -23.67 -12.02 0.44
CA PRO A 28 -23.84 -13.25 -0.36
C PRO A 28 -22.82 -13.37 -1.49
N ALA A 29 -22.52 -12.28 -2.21
CA ALA A 29 -21.56 -12.30 -3.30
C ALA A 29 -20.12 -12.58 -2.81
N ILE A 30 -19.73 -12.01 -1.66
CA ILE A 30 -18.42 -12.32 -1.02
C ILE A 30 -18.42 -13.77 -0.49
N GLN A 31 -19.50 -14.26 0.11
CA GLN A 31 -19.62 -15.66 0.52
C GLN A 31 -19.49 -16.62 -0.68
N GLN A 32 -19.93 -16.23 -1.86
CA GLN A 32 -19.70 -17.02 -3.07
C GLN A 32 -18.20 -17.08 -3.43
N ILE A 33 -17.44 -15.97 -3.27
CA ILE A 33 -15.98 -15.98 -3.44
C ILE A 33 -15.34 -16.98 -2.45
N PHE A 34 -15.75 -17.00 -1.18
CA PHE A 34 -15.24 -17.97 -0.19
C PHE A 34 -15.53 -19.42 -0.55
N LYS A 35 -16.69 -19.71 -1.19
CA LYS A 35 -17.04 -21.06 -1.64
C LYS A 35 -16.21 -21.53 -2.84
N GLU A 36 -15.94 -20.63 -3.77
CA GLU A 36 -15.28 -20.93 -5.04
C GLU A 36 -13.74 -20.89 -4.93
N GLU A 37 -13.25 -20.01 -4.05
CA GLU A 37 -11.82 -19.76 -3.87
C GLU A 37 -11.36 -20.20 -2.48
N LYS A 38 -10.08 -20.43 -2.32
CA LYS A 38 -9.50 -20.66 -0.99
C LYS A 38 -9.21 -19.31 -0.34
N VAL A 39 -9.92 -18.96 0.73
CA VAL A 39 -9.80 -17.67 1.45
C VAL A 39 -9.88 -17.91 2.95
N VAL A 40 -8.99 -17.30 3.70
CA VAL A 40 -9.03 -17.28 5.18
C VAL A 40 -9.95 -16.18 5.66
N GLY A 41 -9.70 -14.95 5.22
CA GLY A 41 -10.48 -13.79 5.58
C GLY A 41 -10.27 -12.62 4.62
N LEU A 42 -11.27 -11.75 4.56
CA LEU A 42 -11.30 -10.52 3.78
C LEU A 42 -11.79 -9.37 4.66
N SER A 43 -11.04 -8.28 4.73
CA SER A 43 -11.48 -7.02 5.32
C SER A 43 -11.55 -5.96 4.23
N VAL A 44 -12.70 -5.27 4.15
CA VAL A 44 -13.00 -4.34 3.05
C VAL A 44 -13.48 -2.99 3.57
N ALA A 45 -13.18 -1.93 2.80
CA ALA A 45 -13.74 -0.60 3.02
C ALA A 45 -13.96 0.11 1.69
N VAL A 46 -15.11 0.77 1.55
CA VAL A 46 -15.47 1.57 0.37
C VAL A 46 -15.73 3.01 0.78
N VAL A 47 -15.10 3.92 0.05
CA VAL A 47 -15.28 5.37 0.20
C VAL A 47 -16.03 5.91 -1.01
N LYS A 48 -16.98 6.80 -0.79
CA LYS A 48 -17.64 7.61 -1.82
C LYS A 48 -17.90 9.00 -1.27
N ASP A 49 -17.60 10.03 -2.06
CA ASP A 49 -17.77 11.43 -1.68
C ASP A 49 -17.14 11.77 -0.31
N ASN A 50 -15.91 11.26 -0.08
CA ASN A 50 -15.11 11.43 1.15
C ASN A 50 -15.69 10.78 2.41
N LYS A 51 -16.68 9.94 2.29
CA LYS A 51 -17.28 9.18 3.39
C LYS A 51 -17.03 7.69 3.19
N ILE A 52 -16.71 6.99 4.25
CA ILE A 52 -16.75 5.52 4.24
C ILE A 52 -18.23 5.14 4.22
N ILE A 53 -18.68 4.55 3.11
CA ILE A 53 -20.08 4.13 2.91
C ILE A 53 -20.28 2.65 3.22
N TYR A 54 -19.20 1.87 3.25
CA TYR A 54 -19.25 0.45 3.58
C TYR A 54 -17.92 0.01 4.22
N THR A 55 -18.01 -0.81 5.25
CA THR A 55 -16.88 -1.54 5.83
C THR A 55 -17.38 -2.84 6.42
N ASN A 56 -16.68 -3.94 6.16
CA ASN A 56 -17.02 -5.24 6.71
C ASN A 56 -15.78 -6.15 6.71
N SER A 57 -15.87 -7.23 7.50
CA SER A 57 -14.85 -8.27 7.56
C SER A 57 -15.51 -9.64 7.54
N PHE A 58 -14.93 -10.57 6.79
CA PHE A 58 -15.48 -11.90 6.53
C PHE A 58 -14.42 -12.96 6.82
N GLY A 59 -14.82 -14.11 7.33
CA GLY A 59 -13.91 -15.24 7.61
C GLY A 59 -13.18 -15.11 8.94
N SER A 60 -11.96 -15.65 9.03
CA SER A 60 -11.21 -15.82 10.28
C SER A 60 -10.00 -14.90 10.36
N SER A 61 -9.77 -14.32 11.52
CA SER A 61 -8.50 -13.64 11.87
C SER A 61 -7.42 -14.62 12.28
N ASN A 62 -7.83 -15.80 12.74
CA ASN A 62 -6.93 -16.88 13.14
C ASN A 62 -7.64 -18.23 12.96
N ILE A 63 -7.10 -19.12 12.12
CA ILE A 63 -7.70 -20.41 11.79
C ILE A 63 -7.59 -21.36 13.00
N GLU A 64 -6.46 -21.36 13.70
CA GLU A 64 -6.16 -22.27 14.78
C GLU A 64 -7.10 -22.09 15.98
N THR A 65 -7.47 -20.83 16.25
CA THR A 65 -8.39 -20.50 17.37
C THR A 65 -9.84 -20.36 16.94
N GLY A 66 -10.10 -20.32 15.62
CA GLY A 66 -11.43 -20.02 15.08
C GLY A 66 -11.90 -18.57 15.29
N ALA A 67 -11.01 -17.66 15.69
CA ALA A 67 -11.35 -16.28 15.95
C ALA A 67 -11.85 -15.58 14.65
N PRO A 68 -13.03 -14.88 14.71
CA PRO A 68 -13.55 -14.20 13.54
C PRO A 68 -12.70 -12.97 13.16
N LEU A 69 -12.65 -12.65 11.89
CA LEU A 69 -12.08 -11.41 11.42
C LEU A 69 -13.04 -10.24 11.69
N THR A 70 -12.50 -9.11 12.15
CA THR A 70 -13.26 -7.90 12.49
C THR A 70 -12.67 -6.67 11.82
N ASN A 71 -13.43 -5.59 11.73
CA ASN A 71 -12.97 -4.31 11.17
C ASN A 71 -11.85 -3.64 12.01
N ASN A 72 -11.64 -4.11 13.25
CA ASN A 72 -10.58 -3.62 14.14
C ASN A 72 -9.24 -4.35 13.96
N ASN A 73 -9.24 -5.46 13.22
CA ASN A 73 -7.99 -6.16 12.95
C ASN A 73 -7.09 -5.32 12.04
N ILE A 74 -5.79 -5.37 12.34
CA ILE A 74 -4.75 -4.76 11.51
C ILE A 74 -3.96 -5.85 10.79
N PHE A 75 -3.49 -5.49 9.61
CA PHE A 75 -2.77 -6.38 8.71
C PHE A 75 -1.48 -5.71 8.26
N ARG A 76 -0.42 -6.48 8.08
CA ARG A 76 0.66 -6.04 7.20
C ARG A 76 0.06 -5.82 5.80
N ILE A 77 0.31 -4.67 5.16
CA ILE A 77 -0.31 -4.35 3.85
C ILE A 77 0.65 -4.46 2.68
N ALA A 78 1.82 -5.05 2.93
CA ALA A 78 2.87 -5.25 1.93
C ALA A 78 3.16 -3.97 1.12
N SER A 79 3.25 -4.04 -0.22
CA SER A 79 3.75 -2.95 -1.07
C SER A 79 2.94 -1.66 -1.07
N ILE A 80 1.70 -1.67 -0.60
CA ILE A 80 0.96 -0.41 -0.34
C ILE A 80 1.75 0.49 0.64
N SER A 81 2.59 -0.09 1.50
CA SER A 81 3.49 0.62 2.42
C SER A 81 4.41 1.63 1.73
N LYS A 82 4.81 1.35 0.49
CA LYS A 82 5.66 2.25 -0.30
C LYS A 82 5.06 3.65 -0.46
N SER A 83 3.73 3.73 -0.53
CA SER A 83 3.04 5.03 -0.63
C SER A 83 3.25 5.91 0.60
N PHE A 84 3.35 5.31 1.81
CA PHE A 84 3.69 6.05 3.04
C PHE A 84 5.12 6.58 3.00
N SER A 85 6.07 5.78 2.51
CA SER A 85 7.46 6.21 2.32
C SER A 85 7.55 7.36 1.30
N ALA A 86 6.85 7.24 0.16
CA ALA A 86 6.80 8.30 -0.85
C ALA A 86 6.12 9.58 -0.33
N THR A 87 5.04 9.46 0.47
CA THR A 87 4.39 10.60 1.14
C THR A 87 5.37 11.31 2.07
N SER A 88 6.16 10.58 2.87
CA SER A 88 7.18 11.13 3.76
C SER A 88 8.26 11.90 2.98
N ILE A 89 8.74 11.36 1.87
CA ILE A 89 9.68 12.07 0.98
C ILE A 89 9.07 13.37 0.48
N MET A 90 7.81 13.34 0.02
CA MET A 90 7.17 14.55 -0.50
C MET A 90 6.97 15.62 0.58
N GLN A 91 6.77 15.24 1.84
CA GLN A 91 6.77 16.20 2.96
C GLN A 91 8.14 16.84 3.17
N LEU A 92 9.23 16.06 3.08
CA LEU A 92 10.61 16.57 3.20
C LEU A 92 10.99 17.47 2.01
N VAL A 93 10.52 17.17 0.81
CA VAL A 93 10.68 18.03 -0.38
C VAL A 93 9.93 19.36 -0.18
N GLU A 94 8.70 19.33 0.32
CA GLU A 94 7.92 20.54 0.61
C GLU A 94 8.55 21.41 1.70
N ALA A 95 9.22 20.79 2.66
CA ALA A 95 9.98 21.46 3.70
C ALA A 95 11.34 22.03 3.20
N GLY A 96 11.67 21.84 1.93
CA GLY A 96 12.95 22.28 1.34
C GLY A 96 14.17 21.50 1.83
N LYS A 97 13.96 20.32 2.45
CA LYS A 97 15.03 19.47 2.98
C LYS A 97 15.58 18.46 1.96
N LEU A 98 14.85 18.20 0.88
CA LEU A 98 15.21 17.28 -0.21
C LEU A 98 14.86 17.87 -1.58
N ASP A 99 15.65 17.49 -2.58
CA ASP A 99 15.27 17.62 -4.00
C ASP A 99 15.07 16.21 -4.59
N ILE A 100 13.94 15.98 -5.28
CA ILE A 100 13.67 14.69 -5.92
C ILE A 100 14.65 14.34 -7.04
N ASN A 101 15.38 15.33 -7.56
CA ASN A 101 16.42 15.15 -8.56
C ASN A 101 17.83 15.01 -7.95
N GLU A 102 17.94 15.02 -6.63
CA GLU A 102 19.22 14.87 -5.93
C GLU A 102 19.79 13.47 -6.13
N ASP A 103 21.12 13.41 -6.22
CA ASP A 103 21.90 12.17 -6.29
C ASP A 103 21.73 11.34 -5.01
N VAL A 104 21.21 10.14 -5.15
CA VAL A 104 21.01 9.21 -4.03
C VAL A 104 22.32 8.91 -3.29
N SER A 105 23.46 8.96 -3.96
CA SER A 105 24.77 8.74 -3.31
C SER A 105 25.04 9.75 -2.19
N ASN A 106 24.64 11.02 -2.39
CA ASN A 106 24.78 12.08 -1.38
C ASN A 106 23.85 11.84 -0.19
N LEU A 107 22.65 11.37 -0.48
CA LEU A 107 21.59 11.16 0.51
C LEU A 107 21.85 9.91 1.39
N ILE A 108 22.41 8.83 0.81
CA ILE A 108 22.57 7.55 1.51
C ILE A 108 23.95 7.40 2.17
N GLY A 109 24.94 8.19 1.75
CA GLY A 109 26.28 8.27 2.36
C GLY A 109 27.31 7.31 1.77
N PHE A 110 27.01 6.65 0.65
CA PHE A 110 27.96 5.89 -0.15
C PHE A 110 27.57 5.90 -1.63
N LYS A 111 28.52 5.53 -2.52
CA LYS A 111 28.30 5.63 -3.97
C LYS A 111 27.25 4.64 -4.46
N ILE A 112 26.18 5.14 -5.07
CA ILE A 112 25.12 4.39 -5.75
C ILE A 112 25.23 4.73 -7.23
N ARG A 113 25.79 3.83 -8.03
CA ARG A 113 25.96 3.97 -9.48
C ARG A 113 25.87 2.62 -10.15
N ASN A 114 25.15 2.57 -11.25
CA ASN A 114 25.19 1.39 -12.11
C ASN A 114 26.60 1.26 -12.71
N PRO A 115 27.29 0.13 -12.52
CA PRO A 115 28.69 -0.02 -12.98
C PRO A 115 28.84 0.05 -14.50
N LYS A 116 27.78 -0.25 -15.26
CA LYS A 116 27.76 -0.13 -16.72
C LYS A 116 27.51 1.32 -17.20
N TYR A 117 26.95 2.16 -16.32
CA TYR A 117 26.61 3.57 -16.62
C TYR A 117 27.09 4.47 -15.47
N PRO A 118 28.42 4.52 -15.21
CA PRO A 118 28.99 5.15 -14.01
C PRO A 118 28.77 6.68 -13.98
N GLU A 119 28.56 7.30 -15.13
CA GLU A 119 28.33 8.75 -15.24
C GLU A 119 26.83 9.13 -15.07
N THR A 120 25.93 8.16 -15.19
CA THR A 120 24.50 8.43 -15.05
C THR A 120 24.11 8.45 -13.58
N VAL A 121 23.60 9.60 -13.12
CA VAL A 121 23.17 9.80 -11.73
C VAL A 121 21.88 9.07 -11.46
N ILE A 122 21.84 8.28 -10.39
CA ILE A 122 20.60 7.72 -9.88
C ILE A 122 20.01 8.72 -8.88
N THR A 123 18.86 9.29 -9.23
CA THR A 123 18.19 10.30 -8.42
C THR A 123 17.12 9.70 -7.51
N LEU A 124 16.73 10.43 -6.48
CA LEU A 124 15.61 10.07 -5.61
C LEU A 124 14.31 9.82 -6.40
N LYS A 125 14.05 10.63 -7.44
CA LYS A 125 12.94 10.43 -8.39
C LYS A 125 12.96 9.05 -9.03
N LEU A 126 14.12 8.56 -9.46
CA LEU A 126 14.27 7.25 -10.09
C LEU A 126 14.06 6.09 -9.12
N LEU A 127 14.41 6.25 -7.84
CA LEU A 127 14.09 5.26 -6.80
C LEU A 127 12.56 5.14 -6.61
N LEU A 128 11.89 6.29 -6.43
CA LEU A 128 10.45 6.35 -6.15
C LEU A 128 9.58 5.80 -7.28
N SER A 129 10.10 5.81 -8.52
CA SER A 129 9.39 5.37 -9.73
C SER A 129 9.85 4.03 -10.28
N HIS A 130 10.78 3.33 -9.61
CA HIS A 130 11.37 2.06 -10.07
C HIS A 130 12.12 2.16 -11.42
N LEU A 131 12.63 3.35 -11.76
CA LEU A 131 13.42 3.61 -12.97
C LEU A 131 14.92 3.69 -12.69
N SER A 132 15.38 3.25 -11.52
CA SER A 132 16.77 3.38 -11.05
C SER A 132 17.77 2.43 -11.70
N SER A 133 17.32 1.45 -12.47
CA SER A 133 18.09 0.27 -12.93
C SER A 133 18.60 -0.64 -11.81
N ILE A 134 18.16 -0.44 -10.56
CA ILE A 134 18.48 -1.30 -9.43
C ILE A 134 17.49 -2.47 -9.39
N ASN A 135 17.94 -3.64 -8.89
CA ASN A 135 17.14 -4.85 -8.71
C ASN A 135 17.37 -5.48 -7.32
N ASP A 136 16.57 -6.49 -7.00
CA ASP A 136 16.59 -7.19 -5.70
C ASP A 136 17.39 -8.52 -5.74
N SER A 137 18.27 -8.76 -6.73
CA SER A 137 18.92 -10.07 -6.95
C SER A 137 19.81 -10.53 -5.79
N GLU A 138 20.45 -9.60 -5.07
CA GLU A 138 21.25 -9.90 -3.87
C GLU A 138 20.41 -9.81 -2.57
N GLY A 139 19.14 -9.36 -2.66
CA GLY A 139 18.24 -9.11 -1.55
C GLY A 139 17.94 -7.63 -1.32
N TYR A 140 17.09 -7.34 -0.33
CA TYR A 140 16.66 -5.95 -0.08
C TYR A 140 16.48 -5.57 1.40
N PHE A 141 16.68 -6.48 2.35
CA PHE A 141 16.53 -6.21 3.78
C PHE A 141 17.75 -5.58 4.46
N SER A 142 18.84 -5.32 3.72
CA SER A 142 20.03 -4.61 4.17
C SER A 142 20.56 -3.70 3.06
N LEU A 143 21.11 -2.55 3.45
CA LEU A 143 21.87 -1.70 2.54
C LEU A 143 23.23 -2.29 2.16
N ASP A 144 23.70 -3.29 2.90
CA ASP A 144 24.95 -3.98 2.63
C ASP A 144 24.96 -4.61 1.25
N TYR A 145 23.78 -5.08 0.75
CA TYR A 145 23.69 -5.73 -0.56
C TYR A 145 24.20 -4.85 -1.71
N ILE A 146 23.88 -3.56 -1.70
CA ILE A 146 24.28 -2.62 -2.75
C ILE A 146 25.51 -1.78 -2.41
N ASN A 147 26.05 -1.92 -1.19
CA ASN A 147 27.19 -1.14 -0.73
C ASN A 147 28.52 -1.77 -1.21
N PRO A 148 29.31 -1.09 -2.06
CA PRO A 148 30.58 -1.63 -2.58
C PRO A 148 31.61 -1.97 -1.51
N ALA A 149 31.53 -1.31 -0.35
CA ALA A 149 32.45 -1.57 0.77
C ALA A 149 32.04 -2.79 1.62
N LYS A 150 30.85 -3.33 1.43
CA LYS A 150 30.27 -4.41 2.24
C LYS A 150 30.00 -5.69 1.44
N ASN A 151 29.59 -5.58 0.19
CA ASN A 151 29.27 -6.72 -0.66
C ASN A 151 30.16 -6.76 -1.90
N PRO A 152 31.00 -7.79 -2.07
CA PRO A 152 31.82 -7.94 -3.28
C PRO A 152 31.00 -8.16 -4.56
N ASN A 153 29.72 -8.58 -4.42
CA ASN A 153 28.79 -8.81 -5.52
C ASN A 153 27.83 -7.63 -5.77
N TRP A 154 28.08 -6.46 -5.19
CA TRP A 154 27.17 -5.29 -5.27
C TRP A 154 26.74 -4.94 -6.70
N GLN A 155 27.57 -5.23 -7.73
CA GLN A 155 27.25 -4.96 -9.12
C GLN A 155 26.01 -5.75 -9.61
N LYS A 156 25.73 -6.92 -9.01
CA LYS A 156 24.56 -7.73 -9.36
C LYS A 156 23.24 -7.06 -8.99
N CYS A 157 23.27 -6.06 -8.08
CA CYS A 157 22.09 -5.24 -7.77
C CYS A 157 21.67 -4.31 -8.90
N TYR A 158 22.32 -4.34 -10.06
CA TYR A 158 22.01 -3.46 -11.18
C TYR A 158 21.65 -4.24 -12.45
N ASN A 159 20.70 -3.71 -13.20
CA ASN A 159 20.29 -4.21 -14.51
C ASN A 159 21.20 -3.65 -15.62
N ASP A 160 21.09 -4.24 -16.82
CA ASP A 160 21.94 -3.95 -17.97
C ASP A 160 21.49 -2.74 -18.81
N TYR A 161 20.63 -1.87 -18.25
CA TYR A 161 20.16 -0.66 -18.91
C TYR A 161 20.45 0.60 -18.06
N GLU A 162 20.55 1.71 -18.76
CA GLU A 162 20.83 3.01 -18.14
C GLU A 162 19.71 3.44 -17.21
N PRO A 163 20.04 4.00 -16.01
CA PRO A 163 19.03 4.59 -15.10
C PRO A 163 18.13 5.59 -15.85
N GLY A 164 16.82 5.43 -15.70
CA GLY A 164 15.80 6.22 -16.40
C GLY A 164 15.34 5.65 -17.74
N LYS A 165 15.96 4.58 -18.26
CA LYS A 165 15.63 3.99 -19.57
C LYS A 165 14.86 2.66 -19.50
N GLY A 166 14.67 2.10 -18.30
CA GLY A 166 13.94 0.87 -18.12
C GLY A 166 13.27 0.83 -16.76
N TYR A 167 12.18 0.07 -16.65
CA TYR A 167 11.45 -0.16 -15.41
C TYR A 167 11.83 -1.50 -14.80
N GLN A 168 12.12 -1.51 -13.49
CA GLN A 168 12.26 -2.72 -12.69
C GLN A 168 11.73 -2.47 -11.30
N TYR A 169 10.58 -3.09 -10.98
CA TYR A 169 10.07 -3.05 -9.62
C TYR A 169 11.12 -3.57 -8.63
N CYS A 170 11.49 -2.77 -7.64
CA CYS A 170 12.63 -3.04 -6.76
C CYS A 170 12.31 -2.62 -5.32
N ASN A 171 12.34 -3.57 -4.39
CA ASN A 171 12.09 -3.31 -2.97
C ASN A 171 13.25 -2.59 -2.29
N LEU A 172 14.48 -2.87 -2.72
CA LEU A 172 15.68 -2.19 -2.21
C LEU A 172 15.59 -0.67 -2.39
N ASN A 173 15.01 -0.20 -3.51
CA ASN A 173 14.76 1.24 -3.73
C ASN A 173 14.03 1.87 -2.55
N PHE A 174 12.94 1.26 -2.08
CA PHE A 174 12.13 1.81 -1.00
C PHE A 174 12.72 1.63 0.39
N ASN A 175 13.58 0.63 0.58
CA ASN A 175 14.38 0.52 1.80
C ASN A 175 15.45 1.62 1.85
N MET A 176 16.06 1.99 0.72
CA MET A 176 16.91 3.19 0.61
C MET A 176 16.11 4.48 0.85
N VAL A 177 14.90 4.59 0.28
CA VAL A 177 13.99 5.74 0.54
C VAL A 177 13.72 5.91 2.04
N GLY A 178 13.44 4.83 2.77
CA GLY A 178 13.28 4.89 4.23
C GLY A 178 14.53 5.40 4.95
N THR A 179 15.71 4.94 4.52
CA THR A 179 16.99 5.41 5.05
C THR A 179 17.21 6.91 4.79
N ILE A 180 16.86 7.38 3.60
CA ILE A 180 16.94 8.81 3.24
C ILE A 180 16.01 9.65 4.13
N ILE A 181 14.80 9.16 4.43
CA ILE A 181 13.89 9.83 5.36
C ILE A 181 14.54 10.03 6.72
N GLU A 182 15.18 8.99 7.30
CA GLU A 182 15.87 9.10 8.58
C GLU A 182 17.05 10.08 8.55
N ARG A 183 17.90 9.97 7.54
CA ARG A 183 19.10 10.81 7.41
C ARG A 183 18.75 12.29 7.26
N THR A 184 17.62 12.56 6.57
CA THR A 184 17.19 13.94 6.29
C THR A 184 16.36 14.51 7.44
N SER A 185 15.50 13.72 8.08
CA SER A 185 14.63 14.20 9.15
C SER A 185 15.29 14.22 10.51
N GLY A 186 16.25 13.31 10.77
CA GLY A 186 16.78 13.03 12.10
C GLY A 186 15.84 12.18 12.98
N GLU A 187 14.72 11.71 12.42
CA GLU A 187 13.75 10.83 13.11
C GLU A 187 13.84 9.41 12.57
N ARG A 188 13.68 8.40 13.44
CA ARG A 188 13.58 7.00 13.01
C ARG A 188 12.37 6.82 12.08
N PHE A 189 12.51 6.06 11.01
CA PHE A 189 11.53 5.96 9.93
C PHE A 189 10.11 5.64 10.42
N ASP A 190 9.96 4.67 11.30
CA ASP A 190 8.65 4.27 11.84
C ASP A 190 8.01 5.40 12.68
N GLN A 191 8.82 6.18 13.42
CA GLN A 191 8.36 7.32 14.20
C GLN A 191 8.01 8.49 13.28
N TYR A 192 8.80 8.76 12.24
CA TYR A 192 8.48 9.78 11.25
C TYR A 192 7.09 9.55 10.64
N VAL A 193 6.84 8.33 10.13
CA VAL A 193 5.53 8.00 9.54
C VAL A 193 4.41 8.13 10.58
N LYS A 194 4.65 7.71 11.80
CA LYS A 194 3.68 7.85 12.88
C LYS A 194 3.33 9.31 13.13
N HIS A 195 4.32 10.15 13.40
CA HIS A 195 4.12 11.55 13.82
C HIS A 195 3.60 12.44 12.68
N HIS A 196 4.06 12.21 11.44
CA HIS A 196 3.79 13.12 10.32
C HIS A 196 2.67 12.64 9.38
N ILE A 197 2.24 11.37 9.49
CA ILE A 197 1.16 10.84 8.64
C ILE A 197 0.04 10.24 9.48
N LEU A 198 0.34 9.26 10.36
CA LEU A 198 -0.72 8.50 11.05
C LEU A 198 -1.43 9.36 12.09
N ASP A 199 -0.71 10.00 13.00
CA ASP A 199 -1.28 10.81 14.09
C ASP A 199 -2.10 12.00 13.53
N PRO A 200 -1.62 12.80 12.54
CA PRO A 200 -2.41 13.87 11.94
C PRO A 200 -3.68 13.41 11.23
N LEU A 201 -3.71 12.17 10.74
CA LEU A 201 -4.90 11.56 10.11
C LEU A 201 -5.79 10.83 11.12
N GLY A 202 -5.37 10.69 12.38
CA GLY A 202 -6.07 9.91 13.41
C GLY A 202 -6.16 8.43 13.07
N LEU A 203 -5.06 7.83 12.56
CA LEU A 203 -4.99 6.44 12.14
C LEU A 203 -4.24 5.59 13.17
N TYR A 204 -4.72 4.36 13.39
CA TYR A 204 -4.02 3.36 14.18
C TYR A 204 -3.25 2.39 13.29
N GLY A 205 -1.96 2.30 13.50
CA GLY A 205 -1.05 1.43 12.75
C GLY A 205 0.41 1.81 12.92
N GLY A 206 1.30 1.19 12.13
CA GLY A 206 2.72 1.51 12.18
C GLY A 206 3.60 0.46 11.54
N TYR A 207 4.90 0.79 11.45
CA TYR A 207 5.91 -0.12 10.92
C TYR A 207 6.56 -1.01 11.98
N CYS A 208 6.72 -0.51 13.21
CA CYS A 208 7.32 -1.27 14.32
C CYS A 208 6.26 -2.16 14.98
N VAL A 209 6.43 -3.48 14.87
CA VAL A 209 5.50 -4.48 15.46
C VAL A 209 5.43 -4.34 16.97
N ASP A 210 6.58 -4.07 17.60
CA ASP A 210 6.69 -4.04 19.08
C ASP A 210 5.93 -2.87 19.71
N SER A 211 5.58 -1.84 18.93
CA SER A 211 4.79 -0.68 19.38
C SER A 211 3.27 -0.83 19.16
N LEU A 212 2.82 -1.95 18.61
CA LEU A 212 1.42 -2.19 18.27
C LEU A 212 0.77 -3.23 19.20
N ASP A 213 -0.53 -3.07 19.40
CA ASP A 213 -1.33 -4.02 20.15
C ASP A 213 -1.44 -5.37 19.41
N LYS A 214 -0.78 -6.39 19.94
CA LYS A 214 -0.70 -7.73 19.35
C LYS A 214 -2.07 -8.41 19.22
N THR A 215 -3.04 -8.03 20.04
CA THR A 215 -4.40 -8.60 20.00
C THR A 215 -5.19 -8.18 18.77
N LYS A 216 -4.73 -7.13 18.06
CA LYS A 216 -5.36 -6.63 16.84
C LYS A 216 -4.82 -7.27 15.57
N PHE A 217 -3.72 -8.02 15.61
CA PHE A 217 -3.19 -8.63 14.41
C PHE A 217 -4.11 -9.74 13.87
N ALA A 218 -4.46 -9.66 12.59
CA ALA A 218 -4.95 -10.82 11.87
C ALA A 218 -3.76 -11.72 11.51
N ALA A 219 -3.77 -12.98 11.92
CA ALA A 219 -2.76 -13.95 11.54
C ALA A 219 -2.72 -14.10 10.01
N ILE A 220 -1.53 -14.16 9.43
CA ILE A 220 -1.33 -14.25 7.99
C ILE A 220 -0.97 -15.68 7.62
N TYR A 221 -1.57 -16.16 6.52
CA TYR A 221 -1.44 -17.53 6.05
C TYR A 221 -1.01 -17.56 4.58
N ASP A 222 0.01 -18.34 4.30
CA ASP A 222 0.38 -18.67 2.93
C ASP A 222 -0.36 -19.95 2.47
N TYR A 223 -0.93 -19.92 1.27
CA TYR A 223 -1.60 -21.09 0.70
C TYR A 223 -0.61 -21.95 -0.05
N ASN A 224 -0.32 -23.12 0.51
CA ASN A 224 0.50 -24.12 -0.17
C ASN A 224 -0.36 -24.91 -1.17
N VAL A 225 -0.08 -24.72 -2.46
CA VAL A 225 -0.85 -25.28 -3.56
C VAL A 225 -0.75 -26.81 -3.59
N ASP A 226 0.42 -27.38 -3.31
CA ASP A 226 0.67 -28.82 -3.38
C ASP A 226 -0.09 -29.59 -2.31
N SER A 227 -0.12 -29.08 -1.08
CA SER A 227 -0.85 -29.69 0.03
C SER A 227 -2.30 -29.21 0.15
N ALA A 228 -2.71 -28.21 -0.64
CA ALA A 228 -4.00 -27.52 -0.58
C ALA A 228 -4.34 -26.99 0.85
N LYS A 229 -3.34 -26.51 1.59
CA LYS A 229 -3.47 -26.04 2.98
C LYS A 229 -2.96 -24.62 3.18
N PHE A 230 -3.57 -23.93 4.13
CA PHE A 230 -3.04 -22.67 4.66
C PHE A 230 -1.96 -22.96 5.71
N ILE A 231 -0.82 -22.29 5.60
CA ILE A 231 0.33 -22.38 6.51
C ILE A 231 0.51 -21.02 7.17
N LEU A 232 0.52 -20.97 8.50
CA LEU A 232 0.76 -19.75 9.26
C LEU A 232 2.12 -19.14 8.92
N SER A 233 2.15 -17.83 8.67
CA SER A 233 3.35 -17.05 8.36
C SER A 233 3.75 -16.12 9.53
N PRO A 234 4.35 -16.63 10.62
CA PRO A 234 4.61 -15.86 11.83
C PRO A 234 5.61 -14.71 11.59
N ASN A 235 6.51 -14.85 10.60
CA ASN A 235 7.49 -13.84 10.24
C ASN A 235 6.87 -12.52 9.73
N ALA A 236 5.59 -12.53 9.33
CA ALA A 236 4.88 -11.32 8.96
C ALA A 236 4.83 -10.28 10.10
N TYR A 237 4.86 -10.76 11.36
CA TYR A 237 4.79 -9.96 12.57
C TYR A 237 5.95 -10.27 13.55
N ALA A 238 7.10 -10.69 13.05
CA ALA A 238 8.28 -10.92 13.87
C ALA A 238 8.63 -9.65 14.67
N PRO A 239 8.87 -9.77 16.00
CA PRO A 239 9.37 -8.67 16.83
C PRO A 239 10.69 -8.11 16.29
N ARG A 240 10.98 -6.86 16.58
CA ARG A 240 12.19 -6.14 16.12
C ARG A 240 13.08 -5.63 17.26
N SER A 241 12.76 -5.99 18.49
CA SER A 241 13.48 -5.52 19.67
C SER A 241 14.99 -5.82 19.64
N GLU A 242 15.38 -6.98 19.13
CA GLU A 242 16.79 -7.36 19.00
C GLU A 242 17.53 -6.49 17.97
N GLU A 243 16.94 -6.29 16.79
CA GLU A 243 17.53 -5.43 15.76
C GLU A 243 17.51 -3.96 16.17
N ILE A 244 16.50 -3.53 16.93
CA ILE A 244 16.41 -2.16 17.45
C ILE A 244 17.46 -1.89 18.53
N ALA A 245 17.86 -2.89 19.33
CA ALA A 245 18.91 -2.74 20.35
C ALA A 245 20.27 -2.34 19.73
N ASN A 246 20.52 -2.76 18.48
CA ASN A 246 21.75 -2.46 17.74
C ASN A 246 21.50 -1.50 16.56
N TYR A 247 20.47 -0.67 16.66
CA TYR A 247 20.02 0.18 15.56
C TYR A 247 20.99 1.32 15.26
N THR A 248 21.40 1.42 14.01
CA THR A 248 22.15 2.56 13.49
C THR A 248 21.21 3.43 12.66
N MET A 249 20.89 4.63 13.17
CA MET A 249 20.05 5.62 12.50
C MET A 249 20.61 5.95 11.11
N GLY A 250 19.75 5.93 10.10
CA GLY A 250 20.14 6.20 8.71
C GLY A 250 20.96 5.08 8.06
N TYR A 251 20.91 3.86 8.62
CA TYR A 251 21.47 2.65 8.01
C TYR A 251 20.62 1.39 8.26
N SER A 252 20.18 1.16 9.48
CA SER A 252 19.40 -0.03 9.87
C SER A 252 17.90 0.04 9.47
N THR A 253 17.47 1.09 8.81
CA THR A 253 16.08 1.36 8.41
C THR A 253 15.37 0.18 7.71
N PRO A 254 16.04 -0.65 6.87
CA PRO A 254 15.42 -1.81 6.23
C PRO A 254 14.73 -2.80 7.19
N ILE A 255 15.09 -2.84 8.48
CA ILE A 255 14.43 -3.70 9.48
C ILE A 255 12.94 -3.38 9.66
N PHE A 256 12.53 -2.12 9.47
CA PHE A 256 11.13 -1.71 9.49
C PHE A 256 10.41 -2.00 8.17
N SER A 257 11.16 -2.38 7.14
CA SER A 257 10.65 -2.65 5.79
C SER A 257 9.84 -1.48 5.22
N PRO A 258 10.46 -0.32 4.94
CA PRO A 258 9.81 0.82 4.27
C PRO A 258 9.07 0.43 2.99
N THR A 259 9.53 -0.64 2.34
CA THR A 259 8.95 -1.24 1.14
C THR A 259 7.65 -2.01 1.38
N GLY A 260 7.41 -2.53 2.63
CA GLY A 260 6.28 -3.45 2.81
C GLY A 260 5.84 -3.66 4.26
N GLY A 261 6.34 -2.88 5.22
CA GLY A 261 6.20 -3.14 6.64
C GLY A 261 5.05 -2.46 7.39
N MET A 262 4.23 -1.65 6.75
CA MET A 262 3.08 -0.99 7.39
C MET A 262 2.04 -2.02 7.86
N LYS A 263 1.51 -1.83 9.07
CA LYS A 263 0.37 -2.57 9.63
C LYS A 263 -0.75 -1.59 9.92
N ILE A 264 -1.94 -1.85 9.38
CA ILE A 264 -3.09 -0.95 9.47
C ILE A 264 -4.38 -1.73 9.18
N SER A 265 -5.53 -1.25 9.66
CA SER A 265 -6.84 -1.82 9.31
C SER A 265 -7.31 -1.36 7.92
N ALA A 266 -8.25 -2.11 7.31
CA ALA A 266 -8.86 -1.69 6.05
C ALA A 266 -9.57 -0.33 6.18
N THR A 267 -10.21 -0.08 7.32
CA THR A 267 -10.90 1.18 7.61
C THR A 267 -9.94 2.36 7.69
N ASP A 268 -8.82 2.22 8.38
CA ASP A 268 -7.83 3.30 8.49
C ASP A 268 -7.04 3.48 7.20
N LEU A 269 -6.77 2.41 6.45
CA LEU A 269 -6.20 2.51 5.12
C LEU A 269 -7.14 3.25 4.15
N ALA A 270 -8.46 3.09 4.28
CA ALA A 270 -9.44 3.84 3.49
C ALA A 270 -9.44 5.35 3.81
N LYS A 271 -9.17 5.74 5.07
CA LYS A 271 -8.98 7.17 5.43
C LYS A 271 -7.68 7.72 4.80
N TYR A 272 -6.58 6.94 4.84
CA TYR A 272 -5.33 7.30 4.17
C TYR A 272 -5.53 7.41 2.65
N MET A 273 -6.20 6.46 2.02
CA MET A 273 -6.61 6.51 0.62
C MET A 273 -7.40 7.78 0.29
N THR A 274 -8.33 8.17 1.17
CA THR A 274 -9.15 9.39 1.00
C THR A 274 -8.29 10.66 0.97
N MET A 275 -7.21 10.70 1.74
CA MET A 275 -6.22 11.79 1.69
C MET A 275 -5.59 11.88 0.30
N HIS A 276 -5.15 10.76 -0.30
CA HIS A 276 -4.61 10.74 -1.67
C HIS A 276 -5.66 11.12 -2.72
N MET A 277 -6.88 10.59 -2.61
CA MET A 277 -8.01 10.93 -3.48
C MET A 277 -8.34 12.42 -3.46
N ASN A 278 -8.07 13.12 -2.36
CA ASN A 278 -8.26 14.56 -2.19
C ASN A 278 -6.97 15.38 -2.33
N PHE A 279 -5.98 14.80 -3.00
CA PHE A 279 -4.73 15.50 -3.27
C PHE A 279 -4.08 16.09 -2.00
N GLY A 280 -3.90 15.24 -0.99
CA GLY A 280 -3.20 15.55 0.24
C GLY A 280 -4.08 16.08 1.38
N LYS A 281 -5.43 16.16 1.23
CA LYS A 281 -6.35 16.66 2.27
C LYS A 281 -7.21 15.55 2.86
N TYR A 282 -7.42 15.61 4.19
CA TYR A 282 -8.39 14.78 4.90
C TYR A 282 -9.00 15.55 6.09
N LYS A 283 -10.33 15.55 6.22
CA LYS A 283 -11.08 16.19 7.33
C LYS A 283 -10.59 17.61 7.71
N GLY A 284 -10.31 18.44 6.70
CA GLY A 284 -9.84 19.82 6.93
C GLY A 284 -8.32 19.96 7.14
N GLY A 285 -7.61 18.88 7.52
CA GLY A 285 -6.15 18.85 7.60
C GLY A 285 -5.47 18.59 6.25
N ARG A 286 -4.18 18.87 6.17
CA ARG A 286 -3.36 18.62 4.98
C ARG A 286 -2.08 17.90 5.36
N ILE A 287 -1.82 16.77 4.70
CA ILE A 287 -0.63 15.93 4.89
C ILE A 287 0.47 16.31 3.90
N MET A 288 0.09 16.67 2.67
CA MET A 288 0.99 17.19 1.64
C MET A 288 0.26 18.14 0.70
N SER A 289 0.98 18.92 -0.10
CA SER A 289 0.41 19.84 -1.07
C SER A 289 -0.30 19.09 -2.21
N LYS A 290 -1.22 19.81 -2.89
CA LYS A 290 -1.86 19.29 -4.10
C LYS A 290 -0.84 19.00 -5.21
N LYS A 291 0.25 19.80 -5.29
CA LYS A 291 1.33 19.62 -6.27
C LYS A 291 2.04 18.30 -6.04
N SER A 292 2.48 18.02 -4.82
CA SER A 292 3.17 16.78 -4.45
C SER A 292 2.29 15.55 -4.63
N SER A 293 1.04 15.61 -4.18
CA SER A 293 0.09 14.50 -4.36
C SER A 293 -0.18 14.19 -5.83
N LYS A 294 -0.31 15.21 -6.68
CA LYS A 294 -0.44 15.01 -8.12
C LYS A 294 0.82 14.41 -8.74
N LEU A 295 2.01 14.85 -8.30
CA LEU A 295 3.27 14.31 -8.78
C LEU A 295 3.39 12.82 -8.46
N MET A 296 3.01 12.40 -7.26
CA MET A 296 2.99 10.98 -6.89
C MET A 296 2.08 10.15 -7.80
N GLN A 297 0.93 10.70 -8.23
CA GLN A 297 -0.07 10.03 -9.05
C GLN A 297 0.18 10.16 -10.56
N THR A 298 1.20 10.92 -10.97
CA THR A 298 1.54 11.11 -12.39
C THR A 298 2.53 10.02 -12.81
N PRO A 299 2.20 9.18 -13.82
CA PRO A 299 3.11 8.17 -14.32
C PRO A 299 4.40 8.78 -14.86
N LEU A 300 5.52 8.12 -14.60
CA LEU A 300 6.84 8.41 -15.15
C LEU A 300 7.28 7.33 -16.15
N SER A 301 6.67 6.16 -16.10
CA SER A 301 6.73 5.10 -17.10
C SER A 301 5.39 5.05 -17.83
N GLU A 302 5.39 5.25 -19.13
CA GLU A 302 4.17 5.15 -19.95
C GLU A 302 3.69 3.69 -20.06
N GLU A 303 4.61 2.74 -20.12
CA GLU A 303 4.30 1.32 -20.22
C GLU A 303 3.69 0.80 -18.90
N GLU A 304 4.34 1.08 -17.76
CA GLU A 304 3.93 0.57 -16.46
C GLU A 304 2.90 1.46 -15.74
N GLN A 305 2.66 2.67 -16.28
CA GLN A 305 1.73 3.63 -15.68
C GLN A 305 2.00 3.89 -14.20
N TYR A 306 3.28 3.90 -13.78
CA TYR A 306 3.72 4.01 -12.39
C TYR A 306 4.34 5.38 -12.09
N GLY A 307 3.83 6.03 -11.05
CA GLY A 307 4.35 7.29 -10.50
C GLY A 307 5.25 7.05 -9.29
N PHE A 308 5.07 7.81 -8.18
CA PHE A 308 5.81 7.59 -6.93
C PHE A 308 5.00 6.69 -6.00
N ALA A 309 5.30 5.38 -6.03
CA ALA A 309 4.60 4.35 -5.27
C ALA A 309 3.07 4.30 -5.51
N ILE A 310 2.63 4.78 -6.64
CA ILE A 310 1.23 4.82 -7.08
C ILE A 310 1.18 4.43 -8.55
N GLU A 311 0.37 3.43 -8.89
CA GLU A 311 0.09 3.01 -10.26
C GLU A 311 -1.25 3.57 -10.74
N ASN A 312 -1.40 3.73 -12.06
CA ASN A 312 -2.68 3.95 -12.73
C ASN A 312 -3.03 2.72 -13.56
N THR A 313 -4.29 2.27 -13.50
CA THR A 313 -4.70 1.04 -14.15
C THR A 313 -6.14 1.11 -14.66
N VAL A 314 -6.42 0.33 -15.71
CA VAL A 314 -7.78 0.05 -16.20
C VAL A 314 -8.13 -1.44 -16.08
N LYS A 315 -7.26 -2.22 -15.40
CA LYS A 315 -7.35 -3.69 -15.35
C LYS A 315 -7.91 -4.23 -14.02
N MET A 316 -7.92 -3.42 -12.93
CA MET A 316 -8.45 -3.85 -11.63
C MET A 316 -9.98 -4.01 -11.70
N VAL A 317 -10.65 -3.01 -12.27
CA VAL A 317 -12.02 -3.08 -12.77
C VAL A 317 -11.94 -2.77 -14.26
N ASP A 318 -12.40 -3.70 -15.10
CA ASP A 318 -12.12 -3.67 -16.52
C ASP A 318 -12.69 -2.38 -17.17
N GLY A 319 -11.83 -1.61 -17.83
CA GLY A 319 -12.15 -0.34 -18.49
C GLY A 319 -12.33 0.86 -17.55
N VAL A 320 -12.19 0.69 -16.23
CA VAL A 320 -12.33 1.76 -15.25
C VAL A 320 -10.95 2.29 -14.83
N HIS A 321 -10.71 3.59 -15.04
CA HIS A 321 -9.47 4.23 -14.61
C HIS A 321 -9.42 4.32 -13.09
N LEU A 322 -8.44 3.67 -12.48
CA LEU A 322 -8.16 3.68 -11.05
C LEU A 322 -6.70 4.03 -10.79
N THR A 323 -6.48 4.68 -9.67
CA THR A 323 -5.17 5.07 -9.15
C THR A 323 -4.97 4.39 -7.81
N GLY A 324 -3.80 3.77 -7.56
CA GLY A 324 -3.61 3.08 -6.29
C GLY A 324 -2.38 2.18 -6.27
N HIS A 325 -2.43 1.13 -5.47
CA HIS A 325 -1.39 0.11 -5.38
C HIS A 325 -1.93 -1.20 -4.82
N THR A 326 -1.29 -2.31 -5.18
CA THR A 326 -1.50 -3.62 -4.55
C THR A 326 -0.40 -3.96 -3.54
N GLY A 327 -0.64 -5.00 -2.75
CA GLY A 327 0.36 -5.57 -1.86
C GLY A 327 0.28 -7.09 -1.83
N SER A 328 1.46 -7.75 -1.78
CA SER A 328 1.57 -9.20 -1.64
C SER A 328 2.81 -9.54 -0.84
N ALA A 329 2.63 -10.27 0.27
CA ALA A 329 3.72 -10.81 1.08
C ALA A 329 3.19 -11.85 2.07
N TYR A 330 3.92 -12.94 2.30
CA TYR A 330 3.61 -13.94 3.33
C TYR A 330 2.24 -14.63 3.16
N GLY A 331 1.66 -14.62 1.95
CA GLY A 331 0.31 -15.13 1.68
C GLY A 331 -0.81 -14.09 1.83
N LEU A 332 -0.48 -12.89 2.37
CA LEU A 332 -1.38 -11.74 2.35
C LEU A 332 -1.44 -11.13 0.95
N PHE A 333 -2.64 -10.73 0.55
CA PHE A 333 -2.88 -9.90 -0.64
C PHE A 333 -3.75 -8.69 -0.27
N SER A 334 -3.43 -7.53 -0.85
CA SER A 334 -4.16 -6.29 -0.58
C SER A 334 -4.29 -5.42 -1.82
N ALA A 335 -5.32 -4.56 -1.82
CA ALA A 335 -5.53 -3.53 -2.82
C ALA A 335 -6.03 -2.25 -2.17
N MET A 336 -5.54 -1.11 -2.66
CA MET A 336 -6.01 0.23 -2.33
C MET A 336 -6.09 1.00 -3.64
N PHE A 337 -7.31 1.18 -4.18
CA PHE A 337 -7.55 1.88 -5.43
C PHE A 337 -8.65 2.93 -5.31
N PHE A 338 -8.48 4.06 -6.01
CA PHE A 338 -9.43 5.17 -5.98
C PHE A 338 -9.49 5.90 -7.32
N ASP A 339 -10.60 6.61 -7.55
CA ASP A 339 -10.76 7.58 -8.62
C ASP A 339 -10.78 9.00 -8.01
N PRO A 340 -9.72 9.82 -8.21
CA PRO A 340 -9.66 11.16 -7.64
C PRO A 340 -10.64 12.16 -8.30
N LYS A 341 -11.18 11.82 -9.48
CA LYS A 341 -12.16 12.65 -10.19
C LYS A 341 -13.59 12.34 -9.74
N LYS A 342 -13.94 11.05 -9.69
CA LYS A 342 -15.28 10.57 -9.31
C LYS A 342 -15.46 10.42 -7.80
N LYS A 343 -14.38 10.61 -7.00
CA LYS A 343 -14.41 10.62 -5.53
C LYS A 343 -14.91 9.34 -4.88
N TYR A 344 -14.46 8.19 -5.38
CA TYR A 344 -14.65 6.91 -4.74
C TYR A 344 -13.34 6.14 -4.64
N GLY A 345 -13.30 5.17 -3.74
CA GLY A 345 -12.16 4.27 -3.60
C GLY A 345 -12.52 3.01 -2.83
N ILE A 346 -11.74 1.96 -3.04
CA ILE A 346 -11.97 0.62 -2.53
C ILE A 346 -10.67 0.10 -1.92
N VAL A 347 -10.76 -0.41 -0.71
CA VAL A 347 -9.70 -1.15 -0.02
C VAL A 347 -10.17 -2.58 0.21
N VAL A 348 -9.31 -3.54 -0.12
CA VAL A 348 -9.50 -4.96 0.16
C VAL A 348 -8.20 -5.52 0.71
N ILE A 349 -8.28 -6.25 1.83
CA ILE A 349 -7.14 -6.93 2.45
C ILE A 349 -7.56 -8.36 2.77
N SER A 350 -6.80 -9.36 2.27
CA SER A 350 -6.93 -10.76 2.65
C SER A 350 -5.75 -11.15 3.55
N ASN A 351 -6.00 -11.84 4.65
CA ASN A 351 -4.94 -12.41 5.48
C ASN A 351 -4.50 -13.82 5.04
N GLY A 352 -5.00 -14.29 3.90
CA GLY A 352 -4.63 -15.54 3.25
C GLY A 352 -5.65 -15.92 2.18
N CYS A 353 -5.20 -16.12 0.94
CA CYS A 353 -6.04 -16.65 -0.13
C CYS A 353 -5.21 -17.35 -1.20
N HIS A 354 -5.87 -18.03 -2.12
CA HIS A 354 -5.22 -18.68 -3.26
C HIS A 354 -4.36 -17.67 -4.03
N PRO A 355 -3.09 -18.01 -4.37
CA PRO A 355 -2.16 -17.07 -5.01
C PRO A 355 -2.34 -16.94 -6.53
N GLU A 356 -3.49 -17.31 -7.08
CA GLU A 356 -3.79 -17.17 -8.51
C GLU A 356 -3.87 -15.69 -8.93
N TYR A 357 -3.31 -15.38 -10.11
CA TYR A 357 -3.36 -14.05 -10.72
C TYR A 357 -4.17 -14.07 -12.01
N LYS A 358 -5.04 -13.08 -12.19
CA LYS A 358 -5.77 -12.81 -13.43
C LYS A 358 -5.68 -11.34 -13.81
N GLY A 359 -5.18 -11.07 -15.02
CA GLY A 359 -5.01 -9.69 -15.49
C GLY A 359 -4.00 -8.87 -14.70
N GLY A 360 -2.98 -9.53 -14.10
CA GLY A 360 -1.93 -8.87 -13.31
C GLY A 360 -2.25 -8.70 -11.82
N TYR A 361 -3.45 -9.10 -11.36
CA TYR A 361 -3.87 -8.98 -9.96
C TYR A 361 -4.26 -10.33 -9.36
N ASN A 362 -4.08 -10.47 -8.03
CA ASN A 362 -4.60 -11.64 -7.33
C ASN A 362 -6.10 -11.78 -7.59
N HIS A 363 -6.54 -12.99 -7.97
CA HIS A 363 -7.89 -13.23 -8.44
C HIS A 363 -8.96 -12.94 -7.38
N VAL A 364 -8.74 -13.38 -6.14
CA VAL A 364 -9.66 -13.13 -5.01
C VAL A 364 -9.82 -11.63 -4.76
N ILE A 365 -8.71 -10.90 -4.75
CA ILE A 365 -8.71 -9.44 -4.54
C ILE A 365 -9.45 -8.74 -5.67
N LYS A 366 -9.14 -9.07 -6.94
CA LYS A 366 -9.81 -8.49 -8.11
C LYS A 366 -11.32 -8.76 -8.07
N ARG A 367 -11.75 -9.99 -7.83
CA ARG A 367 -13.16 -10.35 -7.70
C ARG A 367 -13.86 -9.55 -6.60
N THR A 368 -13.23 -9.44 -5.43
CA THR A 368 -13.79 -8.69 -4.29
C THR A 368 -13.93 -7.21 -4.62
N VAL A 369 -12.91 -6.59 -5.24
CA VAL A 369 -13.00 -5.18 -5.71
C VAL A 369 -14.15 -5.00 -6.69
N ASN A 370 -14.34 -5.92 -7.66
CA ASN A 370 -15.41 -5.85 -8.65
C ASN A 370 -16.80 -5.98 -7.99
N VAL A 371 -16.99 -6.92 -7.05
CA VAL A 371 -18.24 -7.03 -6.28
C VAL A 371 -18.58 -5.71 -5.57
N LEU A 372 -17.60 -5.09 -4.92
CA LEU A 372 -17.81 -3.82 -4.21
C LEU A 372 -18.08 -2.67 -5.17
N TYR A 373 -17.37 -2.62 -6.30
CA TYR A 373 -17.56 -1.61 -7.34
C TYR A 373 -18.97 -1.69 -7.95
N ASP A 374 -19.39 -2.86 -8.39
CA ASP A 374 -20.65 -3.08 -9.07
C ASP A 374 -21.86 -2.73 -8.18
N ASN A 375 -21.78 -3.11 -6.89
CA ASN A 375 -22.90 -2.91 -5.96
C ASN A 375 -22.95 -1.50 -5.33
N LEU A 376 -21.81 -0.81 -5.14
CA LEU A 376 -21.76 0.45 -4.39
C LEU A 376 -21.40 1.68 -5.22
N ILE A 377 -20.75 1.49 -6.39
CA ILE A 377 -20.23 2.58 -7.20
C ILE A 377 -20.91 2.67 -8.56
N ALA A 378 -20.92 1.58 -9.33
CA ALA A 378 -21.39 1.57 -10.72
C ALA A 378 -22.92 1.77 -10.82
N ASN A 379 -23.67 1.19 -9.88
CA ASN A 379 -25.13 1.21 -9.86
C ASN A 379 -25.64 1.87 -8.55
N PRO A 380 -25.49 3.19 -8.37
CA PRO A 380 -25.86 3.89 -7.15
C PRO A 380 -27.38 4.00 -6.96
#